data_db8c906bd6993223b99e47df6fe4a3c2
#
_entry.id   db8c906bd6993223b99e47df6fe4a3c2
#
_cell.length_a   1.000
_cell.length_b   1.000
_cell.length_c   1.000
_cell.angle_alpha   90.00
_cell.angle_beta   90.00
_cell.angle_gamma   90.00
#
_symmetry.space_group_name_H-M   'P 1'
#
loop_
_entity.id
_entity.type
_entity.pdbx_description
1 polymer ?
#
loop_
_entity_poly.entity_id
_entity_poly.type
_entity_poly.pdbx_seq_one_letter_code
_entity_poly.pdbx_strand_id
1 'polypeptide(L)'
;MNALTARPVPQPPALIAHADWSTNPKKRAIARALRMADGSYTALTPEPVSGLPDLFARLRAAAGAGGTALMGFDFPLGLPRAHAKAARIDRFVPTLRQLGRGSWKAFYDPAEDASQISVRRPFYPQRPGGTKRQHLIDALGLSGAQDLFRHCDRPTDLRGAASPLFWTLGAQQVGKAAISGWRDLIAPALRSDPSLRIWPFDGRLAEMLSQPGIVIAETYPSEFYGHLGLQIAVSNKSKLNPAHRRDDAGRLLDWAARNEIRLSGALTADIRDGFGTGPDGEDRFDATIGLFGMLNVVLGQRVQGEPADPVVRRIEGWILGL
;
A
#
# COMPACT_ATOMS: atom_id res chain seq x y z
N MET A 1 -9.69 -0.03 -27.70
CA MET A 1 -9.56 0.30 -26.25
C MET A 1 -9.34 1.81 -26.16
N ASN A 2 -10.30 2.58 -25.63
CA ASN A 2 -10.08 4.01 -25.38
C ASN A 2 -9.00 4.12 -24.30
N ALA A 3 -7.86 4.70 -24.63
CA ALA A 3 -6.85 5.08 -23.66
C ALA A 3 -7.52 6.03 -22.65
N LEU A 4 -7.72 5.58 -21.42
CA LEU A 4 -8.18 6.42 -20.32
C LEU A 4 -7.13 7.53 -20.15
N THR A 5 -7.45 8.74 -20.57
CA THR A 5 -6.56 9.89 -20.35
C THR A 5 -6.52 10.18 -18.86
N ALA A 6 -5.32 10.16 -18.29
CA ALA A 6 -5.10 10.54 -16.90
C ALA A 6 -5.54 12.01 -16.72
N ARG A 7 -6.24 12.30 -15.63
CA ARG A 7 -6.69 13.65 -15.27
C ARG A 7 -6.45 13.88 -13.79
N PRO A 8 -6.10 15.11 -13.38
CA PRO A 8 -6.02 15.46 -11.97
C PRO A 8 -7.33 15.12 -11.25
N VAL A 9 -7.22 14.76 -9.97
CA VAL A 9 -8.41 14.62 -9.15
C VAL A 9 -9.09 16.00 -8.99
N PRO A 10 -10.42 16.09 -9.12
CA PRO A 10 -11.11 17.40 -9.10
C PRO A 10 -10.92 18.18 -7.80
N GLN A 11 -10.79 17.45 -6.68
CA GLN A 11 -10.53 18.02 -5.36
C GLN A 11 -9.28 17.35 -4.76
N PRO A 12 -8.08 17.92 -5.01
CA PRO A 12 -6.85 17.35 -4.47
C PRO A 12 -6.84 17.41 -2.94
N PRO A 13 -6.40 16.32 -2.27
CA PRO A 13 -6.40 16.24 -0.80
C PRO A 13 -5.44 17.28 -0.19
N ALA A 14 -5.76 17.76 1.01
CA ALA A 14 -4.90 18.69 1.76
C ALA A 14 -3.59 18.02 2.23
N LEU A 15 -3.62 16.70 2.41
CA LEU A 15 -2.48 15.88 2.82
C LEU A 15 -2.44 14.61 1.99
N ILE A 16 -1.27 14.28 1.47
CA ILE A 16 -0.96 12.94 0.93
C ILE A 16 0.12 12.35 1.81
N ALA A 17 -0.06 11.10 2.23
CA ALA A 17 0.91 10.38 3.04
C ALA A 17 1.07 8.95 2.50
N HIS A 18 2.29 8.43 2.57
CA HIS A 18 2.58 7.03 2.22
C HIS A 18 3.45 6.41 3.31
N ALA A 19 3.05 5.23 3.79
CA ALA A 19 3.86 4.45 4.71
C ALA A 19 4.41 3.19 4.03
N ASP A 20 5.72 3.06 4.05
CA ASP A 20 6.43 1.80 3.89
C ASP A 20 6.23 0.99 5.17
N TRP A 21 5.65 -0.23 5.05
CA TRP A 21 5.14 -0.97 6.19
C TRP A 21 5.89 -2.26 6.46
N SER A 22 6.28 -2.44 7.68
CA SER A 22 6.96 -3.65 8.15
C SER A 22 6.31 -4.21 9.41
N THR A 23 6.48 -5.52 9.64
CA THR A 23 6.17 -6.14 10.95
C THR A 23 7.05 -5.60 12.07
N ASN A 24 8.29 -5.22 11.75
CA ASN A 24 9.17 -4.54 12.69
C ASN A 24 8.84 -3.03 12.73
N PRO A 25 8.33 -2.50 13.85
CA PRO A 25 7.98 -1.09 13.96
C PRO A 25 9.13 -0.12 13.65
N LYS A 26 10.38 -0.54 13.91
CA LYS A 26 11.59 0.28 13.64
C LYS A 26 11.89 0.42 12.14
N LYS A 27 11.25 -0.40 11.30
CA LYS A 27 11.37 -0.40 9.85
C LYS A 27 10.13 0.16 9.16
N ARG A 28 9.36 0.99 9.82
CA ARG A 28 8.22 1.68 9.23
C ARG A 28 8.56 3.13 9.05
N ALA A 29 8.47 3.62 7.81
CA ALA A 29 8.69 5.02 7.48
C ALA A 29 7.44 5.62 6.85
N ILE A 30 7.15 6.89 7.12
CA ILE A 30 6.05 7.64 6.51
C ILE A 30 6.57 8.91 5.86
N ALA A 31 6.29 9.08 4.56
CA ALA A 31 6.52 10.30 3.81
C ALA A 31 5.20 11.06 3.66
N ARG A 32 5.26 12.41 3.65
CA ARG A 32 4.08 13.27 3.59
C ARG A 32 4.28 14.43 2.62
N ALA A 33 3.20 14.84 1.94
CA ALA A 33 3.14 16.07 1.18
C ALA A 33 1.90 16.87 1.60
N LEU A 34 2.12 18.13 1.93
CA LEU A 34 1.07 19.08 2.32
C LEU A 34 0.72 19.97 1.15
N ARG A 35 -0.57 20.16 0.91
CA ARG A 35 -1.07 21.11 -0.10
C ARG A 35 -1.01 22.51 0.47
N MET A 36 -0.33 23.40 -0.25
CA MET A 36 -0.15 24.78 0.13
C MET A 36 -1.33 25.64 -0.33
N ALA A 37 -1.42 26.88 0.17
CA ALA A 37 -2.49 27.81 -0.18
C ALA A 37 -2.54 28.15 -1.69
N ASP A 38 -1.39 28.11 -2.38
CA ASP A 38 -1.29 28.30 -3.83
C ASP A 38 -1.66 27.06 -4.65
N GLY A 39 -2.04 25.96 -3.97
CA GLY A 39 -2.43 24.71 -4.60
C GLY A 39 -1.28 23.74 -4.88
N SER A 40 -0.02 24.16 -4.78
CA SER A 40 1.14 23.30 -4.91
C SER A 40 1.29 22.36 -3.71
N TYR A 41 2.12 21.30 -3.86
CA TYR A 41 2.47 20.42 -2.75
C TYR A 41 3.90 20.66 -2.26
N THR A 42 4.09 20.55 -0.95
CA THR A 42 5.42 20.51 -0.33
C THR A 42 5.63 19.13 0.29
N ALA A 43 6.56 18.35 -0.26
CA ALA A 43 6.95 17.05 0.26
C ALA A 43 8.03 17.19 1.34
N LEU A 44 7.84 16.45 2.45
CA LEU A 44 8.68 16.48 3.63
C LEU A 44 9.55 15.22 3.70
N THR A 45 10.68 15.33 4.42
CA THR A 45 11.53 14.16 4.70
C THR A 45 10.74 13.08 5.42
N PRO A 46 10.93 11.78 5.05
CA PRO A 46 10.26 10.68 5.76
C PRO A 46 10.67 10.60 7.22
N GLU A 47 9.73 10.22 8.04
CA GLU A 47 9.92 10.01 9.47
C GLU A 47 9.49 8.59 9.90
N PRO A 48 9.96 8.06 11.02
CA PRO A 48 9.48 6.79 11.55
C PRO A 48 7.98 6.83 11.85
N VAL A 49 7.26 5.76 11.52
CA VAL A 49 5.86 5.62 11.94
C VAL A 49 5.82 5.35 13.44
N SER A 50 5.26 6.26 14.19
CA SER A 50 5.12 6.17 15.66
C SER A 50 3.66 6.30 16.08
N GLY A 51 3.32 5.87 17.31
CA GLY A 51 2.01 6.08 17.91
C GLY A 51 0.86 5.58 17.02
N LEU A 52 0.80 4.28 16.72
CA LEU A 52 -0.23 3.72 15.84
C LEU A 52 -1.67 4.08 16.24
N PRO A 53 -2.06 4.08 17.53
CA PRO A 53 -3.42 4.45 17.92
C PRO A 53 -3.85 5.84 17.44
N ASP A 54 -2.89 6.78 17.37
CA ASP A 54 -3.16 8.18 17.03
C ASP A 54 -2.76 8.54 15.59
N LEU A 55 -2.27 7.58 14.79
CA LEU A 55 -1.78 7.87 13.43
C LEU A 55 -2.83 8.63 12.60
N PHE A 56 -4.05 8.11 12.53
CA PHE A 56 -5.12 8.73 11.74
C PHE A 56 -5.58 10.06 12.33
N ALA A 57 -5.57 10.23 13.67
CA ALA A 57 -5.86 11.50 14.31
C ALA A 57 -4.84 12.58 13.94
N ARG A 58 -3.53 12.23 13.94
CA ARG A 58 -2.46 13.14 13.52
C ARG A 58 -2.55 13.51 12.03
N LEU A 59 -2.85 12.54 11.16
CA LEU A 59 -3.06 12.81 9.72
C LEU A 59 -4.24 13.75 9.50
N ARG A 60 -5.34 13.55 10.22
CA ARG A 60 -6.50 14.44 10.16
C ARG A 60 -6.16 15.85 10.65
N ALA A 61 -5.44 15.97 11.76
CA ALA A 61 -4.99 17.26 12.26
C ALA A 61 -4.08 17.98 11.24
N ALA A 62 -3.17 17.24 10.60
CA ALA A 62 -2.29 17.79 9.57
C ALA A 62 -3.03 18.20 8.28
N ALA A 63 -4.14 17.53 7.94
CA ALA A 63 -5.00 17.92 6.81
C ALA A 63 -5.83 19.19 7.11
N GLY A 64 -5.94 19.58 8.36
CA GLY A 64 -6.71 20.74 8.81
C GLY A 64 -8.22 20.49 8.91
N ALA A 65 -8.92 21.44 9.50
CA ALA A 65 -10.37 21.36 9.68
C ALA A 65 -11.09 21.32 8.32
N GLY A 66 -11.93 20.29 8.12
CA GLY A 66 -12.62 20.07 6.85
C GLY A 66 -11.75 19.55 5.71
N GLY A 67 -10.44 19.33 5.95
CA GLY A 67 -9.51 18.81 4.94
C GLY A 67 -9.65 17.29 4.75
N THR A 68 -9.15 16.82 3.61
CA THR A 68 -9.08 15.39 3.27
C THR A 68 -7.63 14.95 3.21
N ALA A 69 -7.33 13.77 3.78
CA ALA A 69 -6.06 13.11 3.63
C ALA A 69 -6.19 11.85 2.75
N LEU A 70 -5.22 11.63 1.86
CA LEU A 70 -5.03 10.38 1.13
C LEU A 70 -3.85 9.64 1.74
N MET A 71 -4.09 8.44 2.30
CA MET A 71 -3.07 7.63 2.97
C MET A 71 -2.82 6.34 2.19
N GLY A 72 -1.60 6.14 1.71
CA GLY A 72 -1.14 4.93 1.05
C GLY A 72 -0.41 3.98 1.99
N PHE A 73 -0.63 2.68 1.79
CA PHE A 73 0.12 1.62 2.44
C PHE A 73 0.58 0.60 1.40
N ASP A 74 1.78 0.09 1.54
CA ASP A 74 2.38 -0.92 0.66
C ASP A 74 2.06 -2.37 1.05
N PHE A 75 1.02 -2.58 1.84
CA PHE A 75 0.49 -3.90 2.11
C PHE A 75 -0.90 -4.09 1.47
N PRO A 76 -1.26 -5.35 1.12
CA PRO A 76 -2.53 -5.65 0.46
C PRO A 76 -3.75 -5.17 1.26
N LEU A 77 -4.69 -4.53 0.55
CA LEU A 77 -6.03 -4.23 1.05
C LEU A 77 -7.03 -5.01 0.20
N GLY A 78 -7.44 -6.18 0.68
CA GLY A 78 -8.37 -7.06 -0.01
C GLY A 78 -7.99 -8.53 0.08
N LEU A 79 -8.89 -9.40 -0.39
CA LEU A 79 -8.75 -10.86 -0.34
C LEU A 79 -8.77 -11.45 -1.75
N PRO A 80 -8.01 -12.52 -2.05
CA PRO A 80 -8.21 -13.28 -3.28
C PRO A 80 -9.66 -13.74 -3.38
N ARG A 81 -10.28 -13.56 -4.56
CA ARG A 81 -11.73 -13.90 -4.78
C ARG A 81 -12.03 -15.35 -4.50
N ALA A 82 -11.09 -16.26 -4.79
CA ALA A 82 -11.29 -17.68 -4.53
C ALA A 82 -11.38 -17.98 -3.03
N HIS A 83 -10.51 -17.39 -2.20
CA HIS A 83 -10.61 -17.48 -0.74
C HIS A 83 -11.93 -16.85 -0.24
N ALA A 84 -12.28 -15.66 -0.70
CA ALA A 84 -13.50 -14.99 -0.27
C ALA A 84 -14.76 -15.84 -0.57
N LYS A 85 -14.80 -16.48 -1.75
CA LYS A 85 -15.85 -17.42 -2.13
C LYS A 85 -15.90 -18.63 -1.18
N ALA A 86 -14.76 -19.27 -0.92
CA ALA A 86 -14.68 -20.42 -0.01
C ALA A 86 -15.07 -20.04 1.44
N ALA A 87 -14.73 -18.83 1.87
CA ALA A 87 -15.03 -18.30 3.19
C ALA A 87 -16.43 -17.66 3.30
N ARG A 88 -17.21 -17.59 2.20
CA ARG A 88 -18.52 -16.93 2.10
C ARG A 88 -18.47 -15.45 2.52
N ILE A 89 -17.45 -14.75 2.04
CA ILE A 89 -17.25 -13.32 2.27
C ILE A 89 -17.76 -12.56 1.04
N ASP A 90 -18.74 -11.68 1.24
CA ASP A 90 -19.34 -10.88 0.17
C ASP A 90 -18.72 -9.48 0.03
N ARG A 91 -18.17 -8.94 1.13
CA ARG A 91 -17.57 -7.61 1.17
C ARG A 91 -16.36 -7.58 2.10
N PHE A 92 -15.22 -7.05 1.63
CA PHE A 92 -13.98 -7.02 2.39
C PHE A 92 -14.05 -6.10 3.62
N VAL A 93 -14.42 -4.83 3.47
CA VAL A 93 -14.36 -3.84 4.56
C VAL A 93 -15.25 -4.20 5.76
N PRO A 94 -16.50 -4.62 5.60
CA PRO A 94 -17.30 -5.13 6.72
C PRO A 94 -16.67 -6.35 7.40
N THR A 95 -16.08 -7.26 6.61
CA THR A 95 -15.41 -8.46 7.14
C THR A 95 -14.14 -8.07 7.90
N LEU A 96 -13.33 -7.15 7.38
CA LEU A 96 -12.10 -6.68 8.02
C LEU A 96 -12.33 -6.18 9.45
N ARG A 97 -13.47 -5.53 9.73
CA ARG A 97 -13.86 -5.11 11.08
C ARG A 97 -14.06 -6.29 12.05
N GLN A 98 -14.34 -7.49 11.53
CA GLN A 98 -14.62 -8.71 12.32
C GLN A 98 -13.40 -9.63 12.46
N LEU A 99 -12.42 -9.53 11.52
CA LEU A 99 -11.24 -10.39 11.55
C LEU A 99 -10.49 -10.25 12.89
N GLY A 100 -9.99 -11.39 13.38
CA GLY A 100 -9.36 -11.49 14.70
C GLY A 100 -10.35 -11.61 15.87
N ARG A 101 -11.68 -11.75 15.62
CA ARG A 101 -12.73 -11.83 16.64
C ARG A 101 -13.73 -12.95 16.37
N GLY A 102 -14.41 -13.42 17.41
CA GLY A 102 -15.47 -14.42 17.31
C GLY A 102 -15.04 -15.63 16.49
N SER A 103 -15.80 -15.94 15.46
CA SER A 103 -15.48 -17.05 14.55
C SER A 103 -14.23 -16.81 13.69
N TRP A 104 -13.72 -15.58 13.62
CA TRP A 104 -12.51 -15.18 12.90
C TRP A 104 -11.30 -15.00 13.81
N LYS A 105 -11.36 -15.41 15.08
CA LYS A 105 -10.30 -15.16 16.08
C LYS A 105 -8.90 -15.59 15.66
N ALA A 106 -8.78 -16.69 14.91
CA ALA A 106 -7.52 -17.25 14.44
C ALA A 106 -7.06 -16.70 13.07
N PHE A 107 -7.79 -15.74 12.48
CA PHE A 107 -7.51 -15.28 11.12
C PHE A 107 -6.10 -14.72 10.94
N TYR A 108 -5.61 -14.02 11.95
CA TYR A 108 -4.28 -13.39 11.93
C TYR A 108 -3.15 -14.28 12.48
N ASP A 109 -3.46 -15.51 12.89
CA ASP A 109 -2.48 -16.45 13.44
C ASP A 109 -1.95 -17.32 12.31
N PRO A 110 -0.69 -17.19 11.86
CA PRO A 110 -0.15 -18.07 10.83
C PRO A 110 -0.21 -19.53 11.25
N ALA A 111 -0.60 -20.41 10.34
CA ALA A 111 -0.60 -21.84 10.55
C ALA A 111 0.85 -22.37 10.66
N GLU A 112 1.12 -23.25 11.62
CA GLU A 112 2.42 -23.88 11.81
C GLU A 112 2.64 -25.00 10.79
N ASP A 113 1.60 -25.78 10.56
CA ASP A 113 1.58 -26.89 9.61
C ASP A 113 0.33 -26.84 8.69
N ALA A 114 0.34 -27.66 7.65
CA ALA A 114 -0.70 -27.67 6.64
C ALA A 114 -2.10 -28.04 7.18
N SER A 115 -2.18 -28.86 8.23
CA SER A 115 -3.48 -29.33 8.81
C SER A 115 -4.23 -28.22 9.53
N GLN A 116 -3.54 -27.15 9.92
CA GLN A 116 -4.11 -26.00 10.61
C GLN A 116 -4.65 -24.93 9.64
N ILE A 117 -4.31 -25.04 8.35
CA ILE A 117 -4.78 -24.09 7.34
C ILE A 117 -6.30 -24.24 7.17
N SER A 118 -7.00 -23.12 7.17
CA SER A 118 -8.43 -23.08 6.88
C SER A 118 -8.81 -21.70 6.35
N VAL A 119 -10.02 -21.54 5.84
CA VAL A 119 -10.55 -20.23 5.41
C VAL A 119 -10.56 -19.20 6.55
N ARG A 120 -10.53 -19.66 7.81
CA ARG A 120 -10.50 -18.79 9.01
C ARG A 120 -9.11 -18.66 9.64
N ARG A 121 -8.11 -19.41 9.14
CA ARG A 121 -6.69 -19.33 9.48
C ARG A 121 -5.87 -19.51 8.20
N PRO A 122 -5.92 -18.56 7.27
CA PRO A 122 -5.39 -18.76 5.92
C PRO A 122 -3.90 -18.47 5.78
N PHE A 123 -3.29 -17.69 6.69
CA PHE A 123 -1.88 -17.35 6.61
C PHE A 123 -0.97 -18.53 6.93
N TYR A 124 0.03 -18.79 6.07
CA TYR A 124 0.94 -19.92 6.19
C TYR A 124 2.27 -19.65 5.45
N PRO A 125 3.37 -20.18 5.93
CA PRO A 125 3.56 -20.86 7.21
C PRO A 125 4.05 -19.88 8.30
N GLN A 126 3.93 -20.29 9.57
CA GLN A 126 4.48 -19.52 10.68
C GLN A 126 6.02 -19.50 10.65
N ARG A 127 6.67 -20.63 10.29
CA ARG A 127 8.11 -20.82 10.21
C ARG A 127 8.52 -21.57 8.94
N PRO A 128 9.78 -21.39 8.45
CA PRO A 128 10.30 -22.22 7.37
C PRO A 128 10.47 -23.69 7.83
N GLY A 129 10.41 -24.61 6.84
CA GLY A 129 10.64 -26.04 7.05
C GLY A 129 9.55 -26.89 6.40
N GLY A 130 9.90 -27.66 5.34
CA GLY A 130 8.96 -28.55 4.64
C GLY A 130 7.73 -27.85 4.02
N THR A 131 7.72 -26.51 3.97
CA THR A 131 6.57 -25.70 3.62
C THR A 131 6.46 -25.50 2.12
N LYS A 132 5.25 -25.68 1.56
CA LYS A 132 4.97 -25.51 0.11
C LYS A 132 3.71 -24.68 -0.08
N ARG A 133 3.67 -23.85 -1.11
CA ARG A 133 2.44 -23.10 -1.48
C ARG A 133 1.29 -24.05 -1.85
N GLN A 134 1.60 -25.28 -2.29
CA GLN A 134 0.59 -26.31 -2.56
C GLN A 134 -0.28 -26.59 -1.35
N HIS A 135 0.28 -26.56 -0.12
CA HIS A 135 -0.51 -26.73 1.10
C HIS A 135 -1.66 -25.72 1.25
N LEU A 136 -1.44 -24.46 0.81
CA LEU A 136 -2.52 -23.45 0.78
C LEU A 136 -3.60 -23.80 -0.25
N ILE A 137 -3.18 -24.24 -1.42
CA ILE A 137 -4.10 -24.62 -2.51
C ILE A 137 -5.02 -25.75 -2.04
N ASP A 138 -4.41 -26.82 -1.51
CA ASP A 138 -5.12 -28.02 -1.08
C ASP A 138 -6.05 -27.73 0.11
N ALA A 139 -5.54 -27.07 1.15
CA ALA A 139 -6.29 -26.82 2.39
C ALA A 139 -7.42 -25.79 2.21
N LEU A 140 -7.28 -24.82 1.31
CA LEU A 140 -8.30 -23.83 1.01
C LEU A 140 -9.26 -24.27 -0.11
N GLY A 141 -9.06 -25.48 -0.70
CA GLY A 141 -9.88 -26.00 -1.78
C GLY A 141 -9.83 -25.16 -3.05
N LEU A 142 -8.64 -24.62 -3.38
CA LEU A 142 -8.42 -23.77 -4.54
C LEU A 142 -8.16 -24.64 -5.79
N SER A 143 -8.49 -24.10 -6.98
CA SER A 143 -8.31 -24.82 -8.25
C SER A 143 -6.87 -24.82 -8.74
N GLY A 144 -6.04 -23.89 -8.25
CA GLY A 144 -4.64 -23.80 -8.63
C GLY A 144 -3.93 -22.59 -8.04
N ALA A 145 -2.64 -22.44 -8.35
CA ALA A 145 -1.79 -21.39 -7.79
C ALA A 145 -2.29 -19.96 -8.09
N GLN A 146 -2.94 -19.76 -9.23
CA GLN A 146 -3.51 -18.45 -9.64
C GLN A 146 -4.59 -17.96 -8.66
N ASP A 147 -5.27 -18.87 -7.95
CA ASP A 147 -6.35 -18.56 -7.00
C ASP A 147 -5.82 -17.98 -5.68
N LEU A 148 -4.50 -18.06 -5.46
CA LEU A 148 -3.83 -17.42 -4.33
C LEU A 148 -3.64 -15.90 -4.51
N PHE A 149 -3.81 -15.40 -5.74
CA PHE A 149 -3.56 -14.02 -6.12
C PHE A 149 -4.87 -13.25 -6.33
N ARG A 150 -4.85 -11.97 -5.98
CA ARG A 150 -5.84 -10.99 -6.42
C ARG A 150 -5.52 -10.59 -7.88
N HIS A 151 -6.45 -9.96 -8.55
CA HIS A 151 -6.23 -9.52 -9.92
C HIS A 151 -5.04 -8.53 -10.03
N CYS A 152 -4.91 -7.59 -9.10
CA CYS A 152 -3.82 -6.61 -9.05
C CYS A 152 -2.45 -7.19 -8.64
N ASP A 153 -2.38 -8.42 -8.13
CA ASP A 153 -1.12 -9.07 -7.77
C ASP A 153 -0.39 -9.67 -8.98
N ARG A 154 -1.06 -9.78 -10.12
CA ARG A 154 -0.48 -10.32 -11.36
C ARG A 154 0.67 -9.44 -11.88
N PRO A 155 1.60 -10.01 -12.69
CA PRO A 155 2.67 -9.22 -13.27
C PRO A 155 2.10 -8.12 -14.19
N THR A 156 2.84 -7.00 -14.24
CA THR A 156 2.60 -5.90 -15.17
C THR A 156 3.80 -5.74 -16.11
N ASP A 157 3.75 -4.82 -17.04
CA ASP A 157 4.91 -4.49 -17.89
C ASP A 157 6.07 -3.88 -17.08
N LEU A 158 5.81 -3.40 -15.85
CA LEU A 158 6.79 -2.71 -15.01
C LEU A 158 7.34 -3.59 -13.88
N ARG A 159 6.67 -4.69 -13.54
CA ARG A 159 7.09 -5.58 -12.45
C ARG A 159 6.61 -7.03 -12.62
N GLY A 160 7.30 -7.94 -11.95
CA GLY A 160 6.81 -9.30 -11.76
C GLY A 160 5.55 -9.40 -10.88
N ALA A 161 5.00 -10.61 -10.73
CA ALA A 161 3.89 -10.86 -9.82
C ALA A 161 4.25 -10.52 -8.38
N ALA A 162 3.32 -9.94 -7.64
CA ALA A 162 3.45 -9.76 -6.20
C ALA A 162 3.45 -11.11 -5.48
N SER A 163 3.86 -11.16 -4.22
CA SER A 163 3.73 -12.38 -3.41
C SER A 163 2.25 -12.62 -3.03
N PRO A 164 1.80 -13.89 -2.97
CA PRO A 164 0.44 -14.20 -2.55
C PRO A 164 0.18 -13.71 -1.12
N LEU A 165 -0.99 -13.12 -0.88
CA LEU A 165 -1.39 -12.56 0.42
C LEU A 165 -1.17 -13.53 1.60
N PHE A 166 -1.57 -14.78 1.47
CA PHE A 166 -1.54 -15.74 2.57
C PHE A 166 -0.19 -16.43 2.77
N TRP A 167 0.78 -16.15 1.89
CA TRP A 167 2.14 -16.67 2.04
C TRP A 167 3.01 -15.76 2.90
N THR A 168 3.54 -16.27 4.00
CA THR A 168 4.26 -15.47 5.02
C THR A 168 5.77 -15.63 4.99
N LEU A 169 6.32 -16.35 4.02
CA LEU A 169 7.75 -16.50 3.81
C LEU A 169 8.25 -15.74 2.59
N GLY A 170 9.57 -15.54 2.52
CA GLY A 170 10.26 -14.88 1.42
C GLY A 170 10.64 -13.45 1.70
N ALA A 171 11.36 -12.83 0.77
CA ALA A 171 11.92 -11.49 0.95
C ALA A 171 10.87 -10.38 1.15
N GLN A 172 9.73 -10.50 0.50
CA GLN A 172 8.70 -9.45 0.54
C GLN A 172 7.73 -9.56 1.72
N GLN A 173 7.61 -10.71 2.36
CA GLN A 173 6.75 -11.00 3.54
C GLN A 173 5.38 -10.29 3.54
N VAL A 174 4.76 -10.16 2.37
CA VAL A 174 3.51 -9.42 2.13
C VAL A 174 2.40 -9.85 3.11
N GLY A 175 2.28 -11.16 3.36
CA GLY A 175 1.29 -11.70 4.31
C GLY A 175 1.50 -11.19 5.74
N LYS A 176 2.75 -11.10 6.20
CA LYS A 176 3.04 -10.59 7.56
C LYS A 176 2.78 -9.09 7.66
N ALA A 177 3.10 -8.32 6.62
CA ALA A 177 2.79 -6.90 6.55
C ALA A 177 1.26 -6.67 6.60
N ALA A 178 0.49 -7.45 5.82
CA ALA A 178 -0.97 -7.42 5.86
C ALA A 178 -1.54 -7.75 7.25
N ILE A 179 -1.05 -8.81 7.90
CA ILE A 179 -1.46 -9.17 9.27
C ILE A 179 -1.28 -7.98 10.21
N SER A 180 -0.06 -7.40 10.26
CA SER A 180 0.22 -6.29 11.17
C SER A 180 -0.55 -5.03 10.80
N GLY A 181 -0.66 -4.68 9.51
CA GLY A 181 -1.43 -3.52 9.05
C GLY A 181 -2.91 -3.63 9.36
N TRP A 182 -3.51 -4.79 9.09
CA TRP A 182 -4.94 -5.00 9.34
C TRP A 182 -5.26 -5.12 10.83
N ARG A 183 -4.53 -5.99 11.56
CA ARG A 183 -4.80 -6.27 12.97
C ARG A 183 -4.53 -5.09 13.88
N ASP A 184 -3.39 -4.43 13.66
CA ASP A 184 -2.86 -3.45 14.61
C ASP A 184 -3.27 -2.01 14.27
N LEU A 185 -3.68 -1.73 13.01
CA LEU A 185 -4.01 -0.38 12.57
C LEU A 185 -5.41 -0.27 11.94
N ILE A 186 -5.64 -0.92 10.76
CA ILE A 186 -6.84 -0.62 9.95
C ILE A 186 -8.12 -1.11 10.62
N ALA A 187 -8.17 -2.36 11.08
CA ALA A 187 -9.38 -2.91 11.67
C ALA A 187 -9.80 -2.20 12.98
N PRO A 188 -8.87 -1.86 13.93
CA PRO A 188 -9.21 -1.02 15.06
C PRO A 188 -9.75 0.36 14.65
N ALA A 189 -9.08 1.03 13.72
CA ALA A 189 -9.47 2.36 13.27
C ALA A 189 -10.86 2.36 12.60
N LEU A 190 -11.16 1.40 11.72
CA LEU A 190 -12.47 1.27 11.08
C LEU A 190 -13.61 1.02 12.08
N ARG A 191 -13.31 0.49 13.27
CA ARG A 191 -14.32 0.30 14.33
C ARG A 191 -14.61 1.57 15.11
N SER A 192 -13.61 2.43 15.28
CA SER A 192 -13.70 3.66 16.09
C SER A 192 -14.02 4.91 15.25
N ASP A 193 -13.72 4.89 13.94
CA ASP A 193 -13.85 6.05 13.08
C ASP A 193 -14.64 5.73 11.81
N PRO A 194 -15.91 6.12 11.73
CA PRO A 194 -16.76 5.90 10.56
C PRO A 194 -16.40 6.79 9.37
N SER A 195 -15.56 7.81 9.53
CA SER A 195 -15.13 8.69 8.44
C SER A 195 -13.94 8.12 7.65
N LEU A 196 -13.34 7.02 8.10
CA LEU A 196 -12.33 6.29 7.34
C LEU A 196 -12.96 5.54 6.17
N ARG A 197 -12.40 5.74 5.00
CA ARG A 197 -12.82 5.10 3.74
C ARG A 197 -11.65 4.38 3.12
N ILE A 198 -11.90 3.22 2.51
CA ILE A 198 -10.86 2.44 1.82
C ILE A 198 -11.20 2.37 0.33
N TRP A 199 -10.34 2.92 -0.50
CA TRP A 199 -10.44 2.79 -1.95
C TRP A 199 -9.97 1.38 -2.41
N PRO A 200 -10.63 0.74 -3.38
CA PRO A 200 -11.83 1.16 -4.11
C PRO A 200 -13.15 0.63 -3.50
N PHE A 201 -13.13 0.11 -2.28
CA PHE A 201 -14.28 -0.58 -1.67
C PHE A 201 -15.44 0.35 -1.31
N ASP A 202 -15.14 1.56 -0.86
CA ASP A 202 -16.12 2.51 -0.35
C ASP A 202 -16.55 3.56 -1.40
N GLY A 203 -16.00 3.46 -2.63
CA GLY A 203 -16.42 4.32 -3.73
C GLY A 203 -15.30 4.69 -4.70
N ARG A 204 -15.57 5.65 -5.56
CA ARG A 204 -14.61 6.21 -6.51
C ARG A 204 -13.66 7.15 -5.79
N LEU A 205 -12.38 7.17 -6.18
CA LEU A 205 -11.37 7.98 -5.52
C LEU A 205 -11.76 9.48 -5.50
N ALA A 206 -12.17 10.03 -6.64
CA ALA A 206 -12.56 11.43 -6.75
C ALA A 206 -13.74 11.80 -5.83
N GLU A 207 -14.75 10.93 -5.72
CA GLU A 207 -15.91 11.12 -4.84
C GLU A 207 -15.52 11.08 -3.37
N MET A 208 -14.64 10.15 -3.00
CA MET A 208 -14.16 10.03 -1.62
C MET A 208 -13.28 11.22 -1.23
N LEU A 209 -12.43 11.71 -2.13
CA LEU A 209 -11.56 12.86 -1.86
C LEU A 209 -12.32 14.19 -1.79
N SER A 210 -13.55 14.27 -2.30
CA SER A 210 -14.41 15.45 -2.18
C SER A 210 -15.04 15.63 -0.81
N GLN A 211 -14.89 14.67 0.10
CA GLN A 211 -15.48 14.70 1.43
C GLN A 211 -14.39 14.73 2.50
N PRO A 212 -14.55 15.50 3.59
CA PRO A 212 -13.60 15.52 4.69
C PRO A 212 -13.32 14.13 5.25
N GLY A 213 -12.09 13.91 5.75
CA GLY A 213 -11.70 12.67 6.39
C GLY A 213 -10.48 12.03 5.75
N ILE A 214 -10.33 10.73 5.93
CA ILE A 214 -9.17 9.98 5.44
C ILE A 214 -9.61 8.92 4.44
N VAL A 215 -8.99 8.93 3.27
CA VAL A 215 -9.09 7.88 2.26
C VAL A 215 -7.82 7.04 2.31
N ILE A 216 -7.97 5.74 2.51
CA ILE A 216 -6.88 4.78 2.54
C ILE A 216 -6.83 4.07 1.19
N ALA A 217 -5.64 3.90 0.62
CA ALA A 217 -5.41 3.16 -0.61
C ALA A 217 -4.23 2.20 -0.46
N GLU A 218 -4.28 1.08 -1.16
CA GLU A 218 -3.12 0.24 -1.36
C GLU A 218 -2.22 0.86 -2.42
N THR A 219 -0.92 0.80 -2.17
CA THR A 219 0.14 1.26 -3.06
C THR A 219 1.16 0.16 -3.24
N TYR A 220 2.01 0.28 -4.25
CA TYR A 220 3.08 -0.69 -4.46
C TYR A 220 4.33 0.01 -5.00
N PRO A 221 5.32 0.35 -4.16
CA PRO A 221 6.52 1.07 -4.58
C PRO A 221 7.24 0.47 -5.79
N SER A 222 7.27 -0.87 -5.91
CA SER A 222 7.87 -1.54 -7.07
C SER A 222 7.19 -1.18 -8.40
N GLU A 223 5.89 -0.92 -8.43
CA GLU A 223 5.18 -0.39 -9.59
C GLU A 223 5.59 1.07 -9.84
N PHE A 224 5.69 1.85 -8.79
CA PHE A 224 6.01 3.27 -8.87
C PHE A 224 7.44 3.56 -9.30
N TYR A 225 8.40 2.65 -9.09
CA TYR A 225 9.73 2.79 -9.68
C TYR A 225 9.66 2.99 -11.20
N GLY A 226 8.86 2.16 -11.89
CA GLY A 226 8.62 2.29 -13.33
C GLY A 226 7.90 3.58 -13.70
N HIS A 227 6.88 3.98 -12.94
CA HIS A 227 6.14 5.23 -13.16
C HIS A 227 7.01 6.48 -13.04
N LEU A 228 8.01 6.45 -12.18
CA LEU A 228 8.96 7.54 -11.96
C LEU A 228 10.19 7.46 -12.88
N GLY A 229 10.30 6.40 -13.70
CA GLY A 229 11.42 6.18 -14.62
C GLY A 229 12.74 5.88 -13.93
N LEU A 230 12.71 5.23 -12.75
CA LEU A 230 13.91 4.94 -11.99
C LEU A 230 14.73 3.79 -12.60
N GLN A 231 16.05 3.86 -12.47
CA GLN A 231 16.95 2.80 -12.96
C GLN A 231 16.79 1.50 -12.18
N ILE A 232 16.44 1.58 -10.90
CA ILE A 232 16.13 0.41 -10.06
C ILE A 232 15.05 -0.48 -10.71
N ALA A 233 14.11 0.10 -11.45
CA ALA A 233 13.04 -0.66 -12.13
C ALA A 233 13.53 -1.51 -13.31
N VAL A 234 14.60 -1.10 -14.01
CA VAL A 234 15.00 -1.64 -15.32
C VAL A 234 16.41 -2.21 -15.36
N SER A 235 17.13 -2.21 -14.25
CA SER A 235 18.52 -2.67 -14.16
C SER A 235 18.70 -3.68 -13.02
N ASN A 236 19.86 -4.36 -12.98
CA ASN A 236 20.24 -5.23 -11.84
C ASN A 236 20.60 -4.45 -10.57
N LYS A 237 20.06 -3.25 -10.39
CA LYS A 237 20.26 -2.42 -9.21
C LYS A 237 19.31 -2.83 -8.10
N SER A 238 19.74 -2.63 -6.86
CA SER A 238 18.96 -2.94 -5.66
C SER A 238 18.78 -1.71 -4.80
N LYS A 239 17.56 -1.46 -4.34
CA LYS A 239 17.24 -0.41 -3.36
C LYS A 239 17.96 -0.58 -2.02
N LEU A 240 18.44 -1.79 -1.70
CA LEU A 240 19.26 -2.06 -0.51
C LEU A 240 20.62 -1.34 -0.57
N ASN A 241 21.11 -1.05 -1.79
CA ASN A 241 22.40 -0.37 -1.98
C ASN A 241 22.22 1.15 -2.04
N PRO A 242 22.77 1.92 -1.09
CA PRO A 242 22.68 3.39 -1.09
C PRO A 242 23.22 4.04 -2.37
N ALA A 243 24.25 3.46 -2.99
CA ALA A 243 24.80 3.98 -4.25
C ALA A 243 23.76 3.88 -5.38
N HIS A 244 23.01 2.76 -5.46
CA HIS A 244 21.98 2.59 -6.47
C HIS A 244 20.79 3.56 -6.26
N ARG A 245 20.45 3.89 -5.01
CA ARG A 245 19.45 4.92 -4.71
C ARG A 245 19.94 6.31 -5.10
N ARG A 246 21.23 6.62 -4.88
CA ARG A 246 21.87 7.89 -5.33
C ARG A 246 21.86 8.05 -6.85
N ASP A 247 22.05 6.95 -7.59
CA ASP A 247 21.99 6.98 -9.07
C ASP A 247 20.63 7.46 -9.61
N ASP A 248 19.56 7.27 -8.84
CA ASP A 248 18.21 7.72 -9.18
C ASP A 248 17.86 9.11 -8.62
N ALA A 249 18.75 9.74 -7.84
CA ALA A 249 18.50 11.05 -7.21
C ALA A 249 18.12 12.14 -8.23
N GLY A 250 18.87 12.24 -9.33
CA GLY A 250 18.58 13.21 -10.40
C GLY A 250 17.17 13.06 -10.96
N ARG A 251 16.73 11.82 -11.21
CA ARG A 251 15.38 11.52 -11.73
C ARG A 251 14.28 11.95 -10.77
N LEU A 252 14.47 11.72 -9.47
CA LEU A 252 13.49 12.12 -8.45
C LEU A 252 13.42 13.65 -8.32
N LEU A 253 14.56 14.35 -8.34
CA LEU A 253 14.60 15.82 -8.30
C LEU A 253 13.98 16.44 -9.55
N ASP A 254 14.29 15.91 -10.73
CA ASP A 254 13.72 16.35 -12.01
C ASP A 254 12.21 16.08 -12.08
N TRP A 255 11.77 14.93 -11.55
CA TRP A 255 10.35 14.62 -11.46
C TRP A 255 9.62 15.65 -10.59
N ALA A 256 10.16 15.95 -9.41
CA ALA A 256 9.58 16.94 -8.50
C ALA A 256 9.50 18.32 -9.16
N ALA A 257 10.59 18.75 -9.83
CA ALA A 257 10.63 20.04 -10.53
C ALA A 257 9.59 20.13 -11.66
N ARG A 258 9.48 19.09 -12.51
CA ARG A 258 8.50 19.04 -13.62
C ARG A 258 7.06 19.05 -13.16
N ASN A 259 6.76 18.54 -11.96
CA ASN A 259 5.42 18.47 -11.39
C ASN A 259 5.14 19.61 -10.37
N GLU A 260 6.02 20.60 -10.29
CA GLU A 260 5.91 21.74 -9.38
C GLU A 260 5.78 21.34 -7.90
N ILE A 261 6.39 20.20 -7.52
CA ILE A 261 6.44 19.72 -6.13
C ILE A 261 7.62 20.38 -5.43
N ARG A 262 7.33 21.13 -4.39
CA ARG A 262 8.38 21.66 -3.51
C ARG A 262 8.90 20.55 -2.62
N LEU A 263 10.22 20.43 -2.53
CA LEU A 263 10.87 19.50 -1.60
C LEU A 263 11.40 20.29 -0.41
N SER A 264 11.19 19.81 0.82
CA SER A 264 11.89 20.37 1.97
C SER A 264 13.42 20.24 1.79
N GLY A 265 14.20 21.14 2.39
CA GLY A 265 15.65 21.07 2.31
C GLY A 265 16.20 19.72 2.79
N ALA A 266 15.62 19.17 3.87
CA ALA A 266 15.97 17.86 4.40
C ALA A 266 15.67 16.73 3.40
N LEU A 267 14.48 16.72 2.75
CA LEU A 267 14.15 15.71 1.74
C LEU A 267 15.08 15.80 0.52
N THR A 268 15.40 17.02 0.09
CA THR A 268 16.34 17.24 -1.02
C THR A 268 17.73 16.66 -0.69
N ALA A 269 18.20 16.85 0.53
CA ALA A 269 19.46 16.28 1.00
C ALA A 269 19.40 14.75 1.08
N ASP A 270 18.32 14.19 1.62
CA ASP A 270 18.08 12.75 1.68
C ASP A 270 18.10 12.10 0.29
N ILE A 271 17.40 12.68 -0.69
CA ILE A 271 17.37 12.17 -2.06
C ILE A 271 18.78 12.17 -2.67
N ARG A 272 19.53 13.26 -2.52
CA ARG A 272 20.90 13.38 -3.05
C ARG A 272 21.87 12.38 -2.43
N ASP A 273 21.70 12.06 -1.15
CA ASP A 273 22.51 11.07 -0.44
C ASP A 273 22.00 9.64 -0.59
N GLY A 274 20.91 9.41 -1.33
CA GLY A 274 20.26 8.10 -1.46
C GLY A 274 19.71 7.61 -0.14
N PHE A 275 19.21 8.50 0.72
CA PHE A 275 18.66 8.26 2.06
C PHE A 275 19.66 7.65 3.06
N GLY A 276 20.97 7.85 2.82
CA GLY A 276 22.02 7.41 3.72
C GLY A 276 22.34 5.91 3.66
N THR A 277 23.30 5.50 4.48
CA THR A 277 23.78 4.12 4.62
C THR A 277 23.16 3.41 5.84
N GLY A 278 22.30 4.10 6.61
CA GLY A 278 21.61 3.55 7.76
C GLY A 278 20.65 2.41 7.42
N PRO A 279 20.24 1.62 8.41
CA PRO A 279 19.37 0.46 8.21
C PRO A 279 17.94 0.84 7.82
N ASP A 280 17.57 2.10 7.95
CA ASP A 280 16.25 2.69 7.59
C ASP A 280 16.25 3.39 6.23
N GLY A 281 17.41 3.50 5.56
CA GLY A 281 17.53 4.22 4.30
C GLY A 281 16.67 3.63 3.17
N GLU A 282 16.50 2.31 3.14
CA GLU A 282 15.60 1.60 2.21
C GLU A 282 14.13 1.96 2.49
N ASP A 283 13.73 1.87 3.75
CA ASP A 283 12.34 2.11 4.17
C ASP A 283 11.94 3.59 3.89
N ARG A 284 12.85 4.54 4.15
CA ARG A 284 12.66 5.97 3.85
C ARG A 284 12.59 6.25 2.34
N PHE A 285 13.40 5.55 1.56
CA PHE A 285 13.36 5.62 0.09
C PHE A 285 12.00 5.14 -0.42
N ASP A 286 11.54 3.94 -0.02
CA ASP A 286 10.26 3.38 -0.47
C ASP A 286 9.06 4.21 0.01
N ALA A 287 9.12 4.79 1.21
CA ALA A 287 8.10 5.73 1.66
C ALA A 287 8.00 6.95 0.73
N THR A 288 9.15 7.49 0.28
CA THR A 288 9.19 8.64 -0.66
C THR A 288 8.70 8.25 -2.04
N ILE A 289 9.12 7.09 -2.57
CA ILE A 289 8.65 6.59 -3.87
C ILE A 289 7.15 6.38 -3.87
N GLY A 290 6.60 5.77 -2.81
CA GLY A 290 5.17 5.61 -2.65
C GLY A 290 4.43 6.95 -2.63
N LEU A 291 4.95 7.95 -1.91
CA LEU A 291 4.38 9.30 -1.91
C LEU A 291 4.38 9.93 -3.31
N PHE A 292 5.50 9.83 -4.05
CA PHE A 292 5.61 10.40 -5.40
C PHE A 292 4.70 9.68 -6.40
N GLY A 293 4.55 8.35 -6.27
CA GLY A 293 3.60 7.58 -7.05
C GLY A 293 2.15 8.00 -6.81
N MET A 294 1.78 8.27 -5.56
CA MET A 294 0.45 8.81 -5.22
C MET A 294 0.25 10.23 -5.76
N LEU A 295 1.26 11.08 -5.69
CA LEU A 295 1.23 12.41 -6.29
C LEU A 295 1.03 12.34 -7.81
N ASN A 296 1.67 11.40 -8.52
CA ASN A 296 1.43 11.16 -9.95
C ASN A 296 -0.06 10.93 -10.25
N VAL A 297 -0.74 10.15 -9.42
CA VAL A 297 -2.18 9.89 -9.60
C VAL A 297 -3.01 11.14 -9.29
N VAL A 298 -2.73 11.83 -8.19
CA VAL A 298 -3.48 13.02 -7.77
C VAL A 298 -3.34 14.17 -8.78
N LEU A 299 -2.14 14.34 -9.33
CA LEU A 299 -1.83 15.38 -10.34
C LEU A 299 -2.26 14.99 -11.76
N GLY A 300 -2.81 13.79 -11.97
CA GLY A 300 -3.25 13.33 -13.28
C GLY A 300 -2.11 12.99 -14.23
N GLN A 301 -0.92 12.73 -13.75
CA GLN A 301 0.19 12.20 -14.54
C GLN A 301 0.04 10.69 -14.77
N ARG A 302 -0.77 10.04 -13.94
CA ARG A 302 -1.14 8.64 -14.04
C ARG A 302 -2.64 8.46 -13.82
N VAL A 303 -3.24 7.48 -14.49
CA VAL A 303 -4.64 7.10 -14.23
C VAL A 303 -4.82 6.63 -12.79
N GLN A 304 -6.02 6.82 -12.24
CA GLN A 304 -6.34 6.33 -10.89
C GLN A 304 -6.37 4.79 -10.83
N GLY A 305 -6.64 4.15 -11.96
CA GLY A 305 -6.71 2.70 -12.08
C GLY A 305 -7.99 2.11 -11.47
N GLU A 306 -9.12 2.82 -11.51
CA GLU A 306 -10.37 2.32 -10.94
C GLU A 306 -10.82 1.01 -11.61
N PRO A 307 -10.92 -0.10 -10.84
CA PRO A 307 -11.33 -1.38 -11.42
C PRO A 307 -12.79 -1.36 -11.85
N ALA A 308 -13.08 -1.89 -13.03
CA ALA A 308 -14.44 -2.03 -13.54
C ALA A 308 -15.17 -3.25 -12.94
N ASP A 309 -14.45 -4.33 -12.61
CA ASP A 309 -15.01 -5.57 -12.05
C ASP A 309 -15.60 -5.34 -10.65
N PRO A 310 -16.92 -5.58 -10.44
CA PRO A 310 -17.56 -5.42 -9.14
C PRO A 310 -16.99 -6.32 -8.05
N VAL A 311 -16.44 -7.49 -8.38
CA VAL A 311 -15.82 -8.41 -7.40
C VAL A 311 -14.50 -7.80 -6.92
N VAL A 312 -13.70 -7.25 -7.82
CA VAL A 312 -12.48 -6.52 -7.47
C VAL A 312 -12.82 -5.39 -6.51
N ARG A 313 -13.82 -4.57 -6.83
CA ARG A 313 -14.23 -3.42 -6.00
C ARG A 313 -14.79 -3.80 -4.63
N ARG A 314 -15.30 -5.00 -4.45
CA ARG A 314 -15.91 -5.42 -3.16
C ARG A 314 -15.02 -6.32 -2.33
N ILE A 315 -14.13 -7.08 -2.98
CA ILE A 315 -13.38 -8.19 -2.36
C ILE A 315 -11.88 -8.05 -2.52
N GLU A 316 -11.39 -7.90 -3.77
CA GLU A 316 -9.96 -7.99 -4.03
C GLU A 316 -9.20 -6.69 -3.74
N GLY A 317 -9.88 -5.54 -3.88
CA GLY A 317 -9.22 -4.26 -3.83
C GLY A 317 -8.35 -4.00 -5.06
N TRP A 318 -7.58 -2.94 -5.02
CA TRP A 318 -6.75 -2.53 -6.16
C TRP A 318 -5.55 -1.71 -5.69
N ILE A 319 -4.47 -1.75 -6.47
CA ILE A 319 -3.30 -0.90 -6.26
C ILE A 319 -3.53 0.44 -6.97
N LEU A 320 -3.35 1.54 -6.25
CA LEU A 320 -3.54 2.89 -6.77
C LEU A 320 -2.56 3.18 -7.93
N GLY A 321 -3.08 3.64 -9.05
CA GLY A 321 -2.27 3.97 -10.23
C GLY A 321 -1.95 2.78 -11.16
N LEU A 322 -2.52 1.60 -10.89
CA LEU A 322 -2.34 0.39 -11.71
C LEU A 322 -3.28 0.36 -12.92
#